data_69adfc6ea3dda8111c2d146ae40b3553
#
_entry.id   69adfc6ea3dda8111c2d146ae40b3553
#
_cell.length_a   1.000
_cell.length_b   1.000
_cell.length_c   1.000
_cell.angle_alpha   90.00
_cell.angle_beta   90.00
_cell.angle_gamma   90.00
#
_symmetry.space_group_name_H-M   'P 1'
#
loop_
_entity.id
_entity.type
_entity.pdbx_description
1 polymer ?
#
loop_
_entity_poly.entity_id
_entity_poly.type
_entity_poly.pdbx_seq_one_letter_code
_entity_poly.pdbx_strand_id
1 'polypeptide(L)' 'VASRWHRAEHDFLPDVRDGLTRLERVILTELSRAQRELGGRNVPTAMLYGRVVEHVNVGVPEFQRTLQRLMGK' A
#
# COMPACT_ATOMS: atom_id res chain seq x y z
N VAL A 1 10.89 8.94 -20.85
CA VAL A 1 11.89 8.01 -20.57
C VAL A 1 11.33 6.73 -20.00
N ALA A 2 12.12 5.71 -20.05
CA ALA A 2 11.73 4.37 -19.61
C ALA A 2 11.25 4.34 -18.16
N SER A 3 11.65 5.30 -17.36
CA SER A 3 11.33 5.30 -15.93
C SER A 3 9.83 5.29 -15.65
N ARG A 4 9.01 5.75 -16.56
CA ARG A 4 7.59 5.83 -16.29
C ARG A 4 6.93 4.48 -16.14
N TRP A 5 7.14 3.59 -17.08
CA TRP A 5 6.52 2.28 -16.95
C TRP A 5 7.40 1.31 -16.18
N HIS A 6 8.66 1.65 -16.02
CA HIS A 6 9.48 0.99 -15.02
C HIS A 6 8.86 1.16 -13.64
N ARG A 7 8.28 2.32 -13.39
CA ARG A 7 7.69 2.61 -12.11
C ARG A 7 6.46 1.75 -11.83
N ALA A 8 5.64 1.51 -12.86
CA ALA A 8 4.48 0.64 -12.69
C ALA A 8 4.91 -0.78 -12.32
N GLU A 9 5.93 -1.27 -12.99
CA GLU A 9 6.50 -2.56 -12.68
C GLU A 9 7.08 -2.59 -11.29
N HIS A 10 7.82 -1.53 -10.96
CA HIS A 10 8.48 -1.40 -9.67
C HIS A 10 7.49 -1.42 -8.52
N ASP A 11 6.28 -0.89 -8.73
CA ASP A 11 5.28 -0.83 -7.68
C ASP A 11 4.85 -2.21 -7.21
N PHE A 12 5.03 -3.23 -8.03
CA PHE A 12 4.57 -4.58 -7.72
C PHE A 12 5.69 -5.60 -7.58
N LEU A 13 6.94 -5.14 -7.62
CA LEU A 13 8.10 -6.01 -7.44
C LEU A 13 8.66 -5.82 -6.04
N PRO A 14 9.06 -6.91 -5.37
CA PRO A 14 9.64 -6.78 -4.02
C PRO A 14 10.96 -6.03 -4.07
N ASP A 15 11.18 -5.22 -3.05
CA ASP A 15 12.46 -4.53 -2.90
C ASP A 15 13.50 -5.53 -2.39
N VAL A 16 14.71 -5.43 -2.90
CA VAL A 16 15.78 -6.36 -2.52
C VAL A 16 16.18 -6.21 -1.06
N ARG A 17 15.87 -5.09 -0.44
CA ARG A 17 16.28 -4.83 0.94
C ARG A 17 15.37 -5.47 1.96
N ASP A 18 14.07 -5.49 1.73
CA ASP A 18 13.12 -5.97 2.72
C ASP A 18 12.03 -6.88 2.17
N GLY A 19 12.06 -7.14 0.86
CA GLY A 19 11.10 -8.03 0.25
C GLY A 19 9.70 -7.47 0.08
N LEU A 20 9.50 -6.20 0.39
CA LEU A 20 8.21 -5.56 0.25
C LEU A 20 8.10 -4.87 -1.10
N THR A 21 6.93 -4.97 -1.72
CA THR A 21 6.64 -4.19 -2.92
C THR A 21 6.40 -2.75 -2.53
N ARG A 22 6.45 -1.86 -3.53
CA ARG A 22 6.11 -0.47 -3.27
C ARG A 22 4.68 -0.34 -2.77
N LEU A 23 3.76 -1.13 -3.31
CA LEU A 23 2.37 -1.11 -2.86
C LEU A 23 2.27 -1.47 -1.37
N GLU A 24 2.97 -2.52 -0.96
CA GLU A 24 2.95 -2.94 0.44
C GLU A 24 3.52 -1.85 1.34
N ARG A 25 4.57 -1.22 0.89
CA ARG A 25 5.20 -0.14 1.64
C ARG A 25 4.27 1.05 1.82
N VAL A 26 3.59 1.42 0.74
CA VAL A 26 2.64 2.53 0.79
C VAL A 26 1.48 2.20 1.73
N ILE A 27 0.97 0.98 1.66
CA ILE A 27 -0.11 0.56 2.54
C ILE A 27 0.32 0.67 4.00
N LEU A 28 1.49 0.15 4.35
CA LEU A 28 1.97 0.19 5.73
C LEU A 28 2.20 1.61 6.20
N THR A 29 2.76 2.45 5.34
CA THR A 29 3.01 3.85 5.69
C THR A 29 1.71 4.60 5.95
N GLU A 30 0.74 4.44 5.05
CA GLU A 30 -0.52 5.15 5.19
C GLU A 30 -1.34 4.60 6.35
N LEU A 31 -1.26 3.31 6.59
CA LEU A 31 -1.92 2.72 7.75
C LEU A 31 -1.38 3.31 9.05
N SER A 32 -0.07 3.42 9.14
CA SER A 32 0.57 3.99 10.32
C SER A 32 0.15 5.44 10.53
N ARG A 33 0.11 6.20 9.45
CA ARG A 33 -0.31 7.60 9.53
C ARG A 33 -1.76 7.73 9.97
N ALA A 34 -2.62 6.91 9.37
CA ALA A 34 -4.05 6.95 9.69
C ALA A 34 -4.28 6.53 11.14
N GLN A 35 -3.56 5.55 11.62
CA GLN A 35 -3.69 5.11 13.00
C GLN A 35 -3.34 6.22 13.96
N ARG A 36 -2.30 6.98 13.66
CA ARG A 36 -1.91 8.11 14.50
C ARG A 36 -2.98 9.21 14.49
N GLU A 37 -3.56 9.47 13.31
CA GLU A 37 -4.60 10.49 13.19
C GLU A 37 -5.85 10.10 13.97
N LEU A 38 -6.13 8.81 14.04
CA LEU A 38 -7.32 8.31 14.73
C LEU A 38 -7.05 7.94 16.18
N GLY A 39 -5.88 8.28 16.70
CA GLY A 39 -5.55 8.01 18.08
C GLY A 39 -5.46 6.53 18.41
N GLY A 40 -5.03 5.72 17.48
CA GLY A 40 -4.86 4.30 17.70
C GLY A 40 -6.10 3.47 17.43
N ARG A 41 -7.18 4.09 16.96
CA ARG A 41 -8.39 3.34 16.64
C ARG A 41 -8.22 2.60 15.31
N ASN A 42 -9.18 1.71 15.05
CA ASN A 42 -9.19 0.97 13.80
C ASN A 42 -9.35 1.91 12.62
N VAL A 43 -8.62 1.65 11.56
CA VAL A 43 -8.66 2.44 10.34
C VAL A 43 -9.64 1.78 9.38
N PRO A 44 -10.68 2.49 8.95
CA PRO A 44 -11.61 1.93 7.95
C PRO A 44 -10.86 1.60 6.66
N THR A 45 -11.17 0.44 6.09
CA THR A 45 -10.50 -0.01 4.89
C THR A 45 -10.70 0.98 3.73
N ALA A 46 -11.89 1.52 3.61
CA ALA A 46 -12.17 2.47 2.53
C ALA A 46 -11.32 3.73 2.65
N MET A 47 -11.12 4.20 3.87
CA MET A 47 -10.28 5.36 4.11
C MET A 47 -8.82 5.05 3.72
N LEU A 48 -8.35 3.89 4.11
CA LEU A 48 -7.00 3.48 3.78
C LEU A 48 -6.80 3.37 2.27
N TYR A 49 -7.78 2.76 1.60
CA TYR A 49 -7.70 2.64 0.14
C TYR A 49 -7.61 4.00 -0.53
N GLY A 50 -8.43 4.95 -0.08
CA GLY A 50 -8.41 6.29 -0.65
C GLY A 50 -7.06 6.97 -0.51
N ARG A 51 -6.37 6.72 0.60
CA ARG A 51 -5.06 7.29 0.80
C ARG A 51 -4.00 6.60 -0.05
N VAL A 52 -4.10 5.28 -0.16
CA VAL A 52 -3.11 4.50 -0.91
C VAL A 52 -3.20 4.81 -2.40
N VAL A 53 -4.40 4.96 -2.92
CA VAL A 53 -4.58 5.17 -4.36
C VAL A 53 -4.04 6.52 -4.82
N GLU A 54 -3.81 7.44 -3.91
CA GLU A 54 -3.17 8.71 -4.25
C GLU A 54 -1.69 8.52 -4.58
N HIS A 55 -1.10 7.44 -4.15
CA HIS A 55 0.33 7.18 -4.37
C HIS A 55 0.57 6.08 -5.39
N VAL A 56 -0.32 5.11 -5.46
CA VAL A 56 -0.16 3.94 -6.31
C VAL A 56 -1.48 3.66 -7.02
N ASN A 57 -1.43 3.49 -8.32
CA ASN A 57 -2.64 3.17 -9.09
C ASN A 57 -2.95 1.69 -8.91
N VAL A 58 -3.88 1.38 -8.00
CA VAL A 58 -4.21 0.00 -7.67
C VAL A 58 -5.73 -0.14 -7.56
N GLY A 59 -6.25 -1.24 -8.08
CA GLY A 59 -7.68 -1.53 -7.98
C GLY A 59 -8.05 -2.10 -6.62
N VAL A 60 -9.34 -2.07 -6.31
CA VAL A 60 -9.83 -2.55 -5.02
C VAL A 60 -9.48 -4.02 -4.77
N PRO A 61 -9.69 -4.94 -5.73
CA PRO A 61 -9.37 -6.34 -5.46
C PRO A 61 -7.90 -6.57 -5.13
N GLU A 62 -7.02 -5.91 -5.85
CA GLU A 62 -5.59 -6.05 -5.60
C GLU A 62 -5.20 -5.46 -4.25
N PHE A 63 -5.77 -4.30 -3.94
CA PHE A 63 -5.53 -3.67 -2.66
C PHE A 63 -5.99 -4.57 -1.50
N GLN A 64 -7.19 -5.11 -1.61
CA GLN A 64 -7.72 -5.97 -0.55
C GLN A 64 -6.89 -7.23 -0.37
N ARG A 65 -6.48 -7.84 -1.46
CA ARG A 65 -5.63 -9.03 -1.39
C ARG A 65 -4.31 -8.74 -0.70
N THR A 66 -3.70 -7.63 -1.07
CA THR A 66 -2.42 -7.24 -0.50
C THR A 66 -2.58 -6.92 0.99
N LEU A 67 -3.63 -6.19 1.34
CA LEU A 67 -3.89 -5.85 2.72
C LEU A 67 -4.09 -7.09 3.57
N GLN A 68 -4.88 -8.05 3.09
CA GLN A 68 -5.10 -9.29 3.82
C GLN A 68 -3.81 -10.07 4.01
N ARG A 69 -2.97 -10.08 3.00
CA ARG A 69 -1.69 -10.78 3.09
C ARG A 69 -0.80 -10.14 4.16
N LEU A 70 -0.80 -8.82 4.23
CA LEU A 70 0.00 -8.12 5.23
C LEU A 70 -0.50 -8.32 6.65
N MET A 71 -1.81 -8.41 6.80
CA MET A 71 -2.42 -8.46 8.13
C MET A 71 -2.85 -9.86 8.56
N GLY A 72 -2.93 -10.77 7.62
CA GLY A 72 -3.41 -12.11 7.91
C GLY A 72 -2.35 -13.07 8.41
N LYS A 73 -1.17 -12.58 8.64
CA LYS A 73 -0.07 -13.47 9.05
C LYS A 73 0.02 -13.53 10.56
#